data_8ebfc009809cd1116029da7951aa3818
#
_entry.id   8ebfc009809cd1116029da7951aa3818
#
_cell.length_a   1.000
_cell.length_b   1.000
_cell.length_c   1.000
_cell.angle_alpha   90.00
_cell.angle_beta   90.00
_cell.angle_gamma   90.00
#
_symmetry.space_group_name_H-M   'P 1'
#
loop_
_entity.id
_entity.type
_entity.pdbx_description
1 polymer ?
#
loop_
_entity_poly.entity_id
_entity_poly.type
_entity_poly.pdbx_seq_one_letter_code
_entity_poly.pdbx_strand_id
1 'polypeptide(L)'
;PSLQLSLALTVLILLAVLAGCGYKDKPVPPSQIVPKAVTDLQYQLDEKGVTLYWSYPRETVTGDKLIDIASFDLYRAVVPANEYCETCPIPFASPIDLPGGALPDKGARTASYQMTVLRPGHLYFFKVRSKTGWWSESEDSNVVSFLWNTPPMAPEGLSVKAGDGRTVLAWQPVQRRQDASPLGETVKYQVLRSV
;
A
#
# COMPACT_ATOMS: atom_id res chain seq x y z
N PRO A 1 -13.72 -14.57 69.35
CA PRO A 1 -13.87 -15.52 68.22
C PRO A 1 -14.00 -14.83 66.84
N SER A 2 -14.67 -13.68 66.79
CA SER A 2 -14.92 -12.98 65.50
C SER A 2 -13.65 -12.44 64.84
N LEU A 3 -12.70 -11.96 65.61
CA LEU A 3 -11.45 -11.37 65.09
C LEU A 3 -10.55 -12.43 64.45
N GLN A 4 -10.48 -13.63 65.05
CA GLN A 4 -9.71 -14.76 64.53
C GLN A 4 -10.29 -15.32 63.22
N LEU A 5 -11.64 -15.33 63.11
CA LEU A 5 -12.32 -15.78 61.93
C LEU A 5 -12.13 -14.78 60.76
N SER A 6 -12.15 -13.47 61.01
CA SER A 6 -11.87 -12.44 60.08
C SER A 6 -10.45 -12.47 59.55
N LEU A 7 -9.47 -12.71 60.44
CA LEU A 7 -8.05 -12.84 60.05
C LEU A 7 -7.80 -14.06 59.17
N ALA A 8 -8.42 -15.20 59.49
CA ALA A 8 -8.32 -16.41 58.71
C ALA A 8 -8.92 -16.26 57.32
N LEU A 9 -10.06 -15.55 57.18
CA LEU A 9 -10.71 -15.28 55.91
C LEU A 9 -9.87 -14.37 55.01
N THR A 10 -9.26 -13.31 55.58
CA THR A 10 -8.38 -12.41 54.82
C THR A 10 -7.11 -13.11 54.33
N VAL A 11 -6.50 -13.98 55.14
CA VAL A 11 -5.34 -14.76 54.73
C VAL A 11 -5.70 -15.76 53.64
N LEU A 12 -6.88 -16.38 53.69
CA LEU A 12 -7.34 -17.32 52.68
C LEU A 12 -7.59 -16.61 51.32
N ILE A 13 -8.18 -15.41 51.36
CA ILE A 13 -8.39 -14.57 50.13
C ILE A 13 -7.04 -14.16 49.56
N LEU A 14 -6.09 -13.74 50.40
CA LEU A 14 -4.77 -13.33 49.94
C LEU A 14 -4.00 -14.49 49.29
N LEU A 15 -4.10 -15.70 49.83
CA LEU A 15 -3.52 -16.92 49.26
C LEU A 15 -4.18 -17.31 47.92
N ALA A 16 -5.48 -17.13 47.77
CA ALA A 16 -6.20 -17.41 46.53
C ALA A 16 -5.80 -16.45 45.38
N VAL A 17 -5.50 -15.18 45.68
CA VAL A 17 -5.03 -14.21 44.71
C VAL A 17 -3.58 -14.51 44.23
N LEU A 18 -2.75 -15.12 45.09
CA LEU A 18 -1.37 -15.51 44.74
C LEU A 18 -1.29 -16.81 43.92
N ALA A 19 -2.37 -17.60 43.86
CA ALA A 19 -2.42 -18.87 43.11
C ALA A 19 -2.79 -18.66 41.61
N GLY A 20 -2.78 -17.44 41.11
CA GLY A 20 -2.97 -17.13 39.69
C GLY A 20 -1.80 -17.63 38.85
N CYS A 21 -1.80 -18.92 38.49
CA CYS A 21 -0.88 -19.47 37.50
C CYS A 21 -1.21 -18.91 36.12
N GLY A 22 -0.53 -17.81 35.75
CA GLY A 22 -0.51 -17.39 34.38
C GLY A 22 0.11 -18.48 33.48
N TYR A 23 -0.65 -19.06 32.58
CA TYR A 23 -0.12 -19.93 31.54
C TYR A 23 0.78 -19.09 30.63
N LYS A 24 2.07 -19.41 30.62
CA LYS A 24 3.02 -18.79 29.67
C LYS A 24 3.09 -19.65 28.44
N ASP A 25 2.69 -19.09 27.31
CA ASP A 25 2.96 -19.69 26.00
C ASP A 25 4.46 -19.87 25.79
N LYS A 26 4.83 -20.88 25.01
CA LYS A 26 6.22 -21.10 24.65
C LYS A 26 6.75 -19.91 23.87
N PRO A 27 7.99 -19.44 24.11
CA PRO A 27 8.59 -18.40 23.29
C PRO A 27 8.57 -18.81 21.82
N VAL A 28 7.97 -17.97 20.98
CA VAL A 28 7.94 -18.17 19.53
C VAL A 28 9.22 -17.56 18.94
N PRO A 29 10.00 -18.30 18.12
CA PRO A 29 11.15 -17.72 17.44
C PRO A 29 10.74 -16.52 16.58
N PRO A 30 11.54 -15.45 16.50
CA PRO A 30 11.20 -14.24 15.73
C PRO A 30 10.80 -14.54 14.26
N SER A 31 11.44 -15.51 13.61
CA SER A 31 11.13 -15.94 12.24
C SER A 31 9.71 -16.50 12.07
N GLN A 32 9.11 -17.06 13.12
CA GLN A 32 7.73 -17.60 13.05
C GLN A 32 6.64 -16.52 13.09
N ILE A 33 6.99 -15.28 13.35
CA ILE A 33 6.06 -14.16 13.41
C ILE A 33 6.33 -13.12 12.31
N VAL A 34 7.45 -13.23 11.57
CA VAL A 34 7.79 -12.33 10.47
C VAL A 34 6.90 -12.64 9.25
N PRO A 35 6.09 -11.69 8.77
CA PRO A 35 5.26 -11.89 7.59
C PRO A 35 6.12 -12.10 6.33
N LYS A 36 5.61 -12.86 5.36
CA LYS A 36 6.15 -12.82 4.00
C LYS A 36 6.04 -11.42 3.42
N ALA A 37 7.01 -11.06 2.57
CA ALA A 37 6.96 -9.78 1.86
C ALA A 37 5.72 -9.70 0.96
N VAL A 38 5.14 -8.52 0.85
CA VAL A 38 4.13 -8.20 -0.17
C VAL A 38 4.80 -8.22 -1.55
N THR A 39 4.19 -8.88 -2.52
CA THR A 39 4.75 -9.03 -3.88
C THR A 39 3.85 -8.48 -4.97
N ASP A 40 2.69 -7.98 -4.60
CA ASP A 40 1.62 -7.53 -5.49
C ASP A 40 1.24 -6.05 -5.25
N LEU A 41 2.18 -5.24 -4.73
CA LEU A 41 1.97 -3.80 -4.65
C LEU A 41 1.74 -3.25 -6.05
N GLN A 42 0.61 -2.55 -6.24
CA GLN A 42 0.17 -1.96 -7.48
C GLN A 42 -0.34 -0.54 -7.25
N TYR A 43 -0.52 0.21 -8.32
CA TYR A 43 -1.11 1.54 -8.25
C TYR A 43 -2.10 1.78 -9.39
N GLN A 44 -3.03 2.68 -9.15
CA GLN A 44 -3.94 3.23 -10.14
C GLN A 44 -3.87 4.76 -10.06
N LEU A 45 -3.69 5.39 -11.22
CA LEU A 45 -3.72 6.85 -11.36
C LEU A 45 -5.08 7.29 -11.85
N ASP A 46 -5.58 8.37 -11.27
CA ASP A 46 -6.76 9.09 -11.77
C ASP A 46 -6.52 10.60 -11.71
N GLU A 47 -7.53 11.40 -12.06
CA GLU A 47 -7.44 12.87 -12.02
C GLU A 47 -7.22 13.44 -10.61
N LYS A 48 -7.54 12.68 -9.57
CA LYS A 48 -7.43 13.08 -8.17
C LYS A 48 -6.10 12.70 -7.54
N GLY A 49 -5.35 11.76 -8.14
CA GLY A 49 -4.07 11.33 -7.60
C GLY A 49 -3.75 9.86 -7.86
N VAL A 50 -3.18 9.21 -6.86
CA VAL A 50 -2.80 7.80 -6.92
C VAL A 50 -3.49 7.03 -5.81
N THR A 51 -3.97 5.84 -6.15
CA THR A 51 -4.39 4.82 -5.18
C THR A 51 -3.42 3.65 -5.28
N LEU A 52 -2.74 3.34 -4.19
CA LEU A 52 -1.92 2.15 -4.02
C LEU A 52 -2.78 1.04 -3.42
N TYR A 53 -2.54 -0.21 -3.80
CA TYR A 53 -3.22 -1.37 -3.23
C TYR A 53 -2.33 -2.60 -3.26
N TRP A 54 -2.50 -3.48 -2.25
CA TRP A 54 -1.75 -4.71 -2.09
C TRP A 54 -2.53 -5.72 -1.24
N SER A 55 -2.20 -6.98 -1.37
CA SER A 55 -2.79 -8.04 -0.55
C SER A 55 -2.11 -8.14 0.81
N TYR A 56 -2.89 -8.47 1.84
CA TYR A 56 -2.35 -8.85 3.14
C TYR A 56 -1.60 -10.18 3.02
N PRO A 57 -0.35 -10.29 3.52
CA PRO A 57 0.34 -11.57 3.62
C PRO A 57 -0.43 -12.51 4.54
N ARG A 58 -0.58 -13.76 4.13
CA ARG A 58 -1.33 -14.78 4.88
C ARG A 58 -0.44 -15.74 5.67
N GLU A 59 0.85 -15.68 5.42
CA GLU A 59 1.84 -16.59 5.99
C GLU A 59 3.08 -15.84 6.44
N THR A 60 3.74 -16.40 7.42
CA THR A 60 5.08 -15.99 7.83
C THR A 60 6.13 -16.53 6.86
N VAL A 61 7.38 -16.06 7.02
CA VAL A 61 8.52 -16.58 6.23
C VAL A 61 8.77 -18.08 6.45
N THR A 62 8.31 -18.64 7.58
CA THR A 62 8.37 -20.07 7.90
C THR A 62 7.17 -20.87 7.40
N GLY A 63 6.16 -20.21 6.82
CA GLY A 63 4.96 -20.85 6.31
C GLY A 63 3.81 -20.99 7.30
N ASP A 64 3.96 -20.44 8.52
CA ASP A 64 2.88 -20.45 9.51
C ASP A 64 1.77 -19.48 9.12
N LYS A 65 0.51 -19.86 9.38
CA LYS A 65 -0.65 -19.04 9.06
C LYS A 65 -0.70 -17.80 9.95
N LEU A 66 -0.85 -16.63 9.32
CA LEU A 66 -1.11 -15.37 10.01
C LEU A 66 -2.62 -15.20 10.25
N ILE A 67 -2.97 -14.64 11.41
CA ILE A 67 -4.35 -14.33 11.79
C ILE A 67 -4.64 -12.82 11.72
N ASP A 68 -3.59 -12.00 11.80
CA ASP A 68 -3.68 -10.55 11.68
C ASP A 68 -2.36 -9.95 11.15
N ILE A 69 -2.44 -8.72 10.72
CA ILE A 69 -1.31 -7.82 10.46
C ILE A 69 -1.54 -6.60 11.35
N ALA A 70 -0.58 -6.25 12.18
CA ALA A 70 -0.70 -5.12 13.09
C ALA A 70 -0.71 -3.79 12.33
N SER A 71 0.26 -3.59 11.42
CA SER A 71 0.36 -2.39 10.59
C SER A 71 1.18 -2.63 9.33
N PHE A 72 1.17 -1.62 8.44
CA PHE A 72 2.04 -1.56 7.27
C PHE A 72 2.85 -0.28 7.31
N ASP A 73 4.15 -0.38 7.03
CA ASP A 73 5.03 0.75 6.79
C ASP A 73 5.08 1.03 5.29
N LEU A 74 4.46 2.12 4.86
CA LEU A 74 4.48 2.57 3.47
C LEU A 74 5.62 3.58 3.28
N TYR A 75 6.64 3.21 2.53
CA TYR A 75 7.76 4.07 2.18
C TYR A 75 7.49 4.79 0.87
N ARG A 76 7.84 6.06 0.81
CA ARG A 76 7.72 6.91 -0.36
C ARG A 76 9.03 7.62 -0.65
N ALA A 77 9.39 7.69 -1.93
CA ALA A 77 10.40 8.62 -2.43
C ALA A 77 9.80 9.50 -3.53
N VAL A 78 10.24 10.75 -3.60
CA VAL A 78 9.80 11.73 -4.60
C VAL A 78 11.05 12.40 -5.16
N VAL A 79 11.26 12.27 -6.46
CA VAL A 79 12.46 12.76 -7.14
C VAL A 79 12.02 13.60 -8.35
N PRO A 80 12.53 14.83 -8.55
CA PRO A 80 12.31 15.57 -9.79
C PRO A 80 12.76 14.73 -10.99
N ALA A 81 11.92 14.65 -12.02
CA ALA A 81 12.19 13.76 -13.17
C ALA A 81 13.50 14.10 -13.90
N ASN A 82 13.89 15.38 -13.92
CA ASN A 82 15.14 15.87 -14.51
C ASN A 82 16.39 15.58 -13.65
N GLU A 83 16.22 15.20 -12.38
CA GLU A 83 17.30 14.86 -11.45
C GLU A 83 17.39 13.36 -11.18
N TYR A 84 16.50 12.56 -11.79
CA TYR A 84 16.45 11.12 -11.56
C TYR A 84 17.71 10.43 -12.16
N CYS A 85 18.34 9.65 -11.31
CA CYS A 85 19.47 8.80 -11.67
C CYS A 85 19.04 7.33 -11.56
N GLU A 86 19.01 6.62 -12.69
CA GLU A 86 18.50 5.23 -12.75
C GLU A 86 19.35 4.24 -11.92
N THR A 87 20.65 4.52 -11.78
CA THR A 87 21.60 3.66 -11.06
C THR A 87 21.81 4.08 -9.61
N CYS A 88 21.23 5.19 -9.19
CA CYS A 88 21.38 5.70 -7.83
C CYS A 88 20.37 5.03 -6.88
N PRO A 89 20.71 4.87 -5.58
CA PRO A 89 19.74 4.41 -4.59
C PRO A 89 18.53 5.34 -4.50
N ILE A 90 17.34 4.77 -4.44
CA ILE A 90 16.10 5.54 -4.28
C ILE A 90 16.04 6.12 -2.86
N PRO A 91 15.90 7.45 -2.69
CA PRO A 91 15.93 8.11 -1.39
C PRO A 91 14.57 8.00 -0.67
N PHE A 92 14.23 6.82 -0.17
CA PHE A 92 13.00 6.64 0.59
C PHE A 92 13.03 7.45 1.89
N ALA A 93 11.95 8.19 2.14
CA ALA A 93 11.73 8.90 3.39
C ALA A 93 11.28 7.94 4.52
N SER A 94 11.12 8.47 5.73
CA SER A 94 10.51 7.73 6.84
C SER A 94 9.14 7.18 6.44
N PRO A 95 8.78 5.98 6.90
CA PRO A 95 7.54 5.35 6.50
C PRO A 95 6.30 6.07 7.05
N ILE A 96 5.20 5.89 6.36
CA ILE A 96 3.85 6.21 6.83
C ILE A 96 3.31 4.93 7.45
N ASP A 97 3.00 4.96 8.75
CA ASP A 97 2.38 3.84 9.43
C ASP A 97 0.89 3.77 9.08
N LEU A 98 0.46 2.65 8.54
CA LEU A 98 -0.91 2.39 8.13
C LEU A 98 -1.50 1.25 8.97
N PRO A 99 -2.74 1.39 9.47
CA PRO A 99 -3.33 0.35 10.28
C PRO A 99 -3.55 -0.95 9.50
N GLY A 100 -3.25 -2.07 10.13
CA GLY A 100 -3.53 -3.40 9.63
C GLY A 100 -4.92 -3.91 10.02
N GLY A 101 -4.98 -5.11 10.55
CA GLY A 101 -6.18 -5.75 11.10
C GLY A 101 -6.26 -7.24 10.83
N ALA A 102 -7.31 -7.86 11.34
CA ALA A 102 -7.53 -9.29 11.28
C ALA A 102 -7.65 -9.82 9.84
N LEU A 103 -7.10 -11.00 9.60
CA LEU A 103 -7.23 -11.70 8.34
C LEU A 103 -8.51 -12.55 8.33
N PRO A 104 -9.27 -12.57 7.23
CA PRO A 104 -10.43 -13.45 7.11
C PRO A 104 -9.96 -14.91 7.00
N ASP A 105 -10.76 -15.84 7.52
CA ASP A 105 -10.47 -17.27 7.40
C ASP A 105 -10.42 -17.73 5.94
N LYS A 106 -11.26 -17.17 5.10
CA LYS A 106 -11.33 -17.44 3.65
C LYS A 106 -11.29 -16.15 2.85
N GLY A 107 -10.70 -16.22 1.67
CA GLY A 107 -10.58 -15.07 0.76
C GLY A 107 -9.35 -14.20 1.04
N ALA A 108 -9.10 -13.25 0.16
CA ALA A 108 -8.03 -12.26 0.30
C ALA A 108 -8.56 -11.00 1.00
N ARG A 109 -7.69 -10.32 1.73
CA ARG A 109 -7.92 -8.96 2.21
C ARG A 109 -6.92 -8.04 1.54
N THR A 110 -7.40 -6.93 1.02
CA THR A 110 -6.60 -5.92 0.33
C THR A 110 -6.48 -4.67 1.20
N ALA A 111 -5.29 -4.14 1.31
CA ALA A 111 -5.05 -2.80 1.83
C ALA A 111 -5.02 -1.79 0.68
N SER A 112 -5.36 -0.55 0.97
CA SER A 112 -5.25 0.55 0.02
C SER A 112 -4.82 1.83 0.72
N TYR A 113 -4.10 2.67 -0.04
CA TYR A 113 -3.71 4.01 0.40
C TYR A 113 -3.87 4.99 -0.74
N GLN A 114 -4.58 6.09 -0.50
CA GLN A 114 -4.80 7.13 -1.50
C GLN A 114 -4.00 8.38 -1.17
N MET A 115 -3.35 8.94 -2.18
CA MET A 115 -2.63 10.21 -2.09
C MET A 115 -3.10 11.15 -3.21
N THR A 116 -3.57 12.34 -2.83
CA THR A 116 -4.13 13.34 -3.74
C THR A 116 -3.20 14.54 -3.96
N VAL A 117 -2.22 14.73 -3.07
CA VAL A 117 -1.26 15.84 -3.18
C VAL A 117 0.00 15.34 -3.85
N LEU A 118 0.06 15.53 -5.17
CA LEU A 118 1.17 15.13 -6.02
C LEU A 118 1.76 16.35 -6.73
N ARG A 119 3.09 16.36 -6.90
CA ARG A 119 3.81 17.43 -7.59
C ARG A 119 4.03 17.04 -9.04
N PRO A 120 3.57 17.84 -10.03
CA PRO A 120 3.86 17.59 -11.44
C PRO A 120 5.37 17.57 -11.73
N GLY A 121 5.80 16.78 -12.69
CA GLY A 121 7.19 16.65 -13.09
C GLY A 121 8.06 15.83 -12.11
N HIS A 122 7.45 15.08 -11.19
CA HIS A 122 8.18 14.25 -10.23
C HIS A 122 7.87 12.76 -10.42
N LEU A 123 8.91 11.96 -10.26
CA LEU A 123 8.83 10.51 -10.14
C LEU A 123 8.52 10.15 -8.68
N TYR A 124 7.54 9.30 -8.50
CA TYR A 124 7.13 8.74 -7.21
C TYR A 124 7.48 7.28 -7.16
N PHE A 125 8.06 6.86 -6.05
CA PHE A 125 8.41 5.47 -5.78
C PHE A 125 7.74 5.05 -4.47
N PHE A 126 7.20 3.85 -4.45
CA PHE A 126 6.58 3.28 -3.25
C PHE A 126 7.00 1.84 -3.05
N LYS A 127 7.16 1.46 -1.80
CA LYS A 127 7.27 0.09 -1.31
C LYS A 127 6.58 -0.03 0.03
N VAL A 128 6.22 -1.23 0.41
CA VAL A 128 5.52 -1.49 1.67
C VAL A 128 6.19 -2.63 2.42
N ARG A 129 6.16 -2.58 3.76
CA ARG A 129 6.48 -3.67 4.66
C ARG A 129 5.30 -3.94 5.56
N SER A 130 5.04 -5.18 5.89
CA SER A 130 3.99 -5.59 6.81
C SER A 130 4.57 -5.94 8.17
N LYS A 131 3.82 -5.65 9.24
CA LYS A 131 4.23 -5.92 10.63
C LYS A 131 3.18 -6.73 11.34
N THR A 132 3.60 -7.74 12.08
CA THR A 132 2.73 -8.49 13.01
C THR A 132 2.88 -8.02 14.46
N GLY A 133 3.81 -7.12 14.71
CA GLY A 133 4.08 -6.52 16.01
C GLY A 133 5.29 -5.59 15.95
N TRP A 134 5.74 -5.12 17.10
CA TRP A 134 6.81 -4.14 17.21
C TRP A 134 8.15 -4.60 16.58
N TRP A 135 8.49 -5.90 16.72
CA TRP A 135 9.80 -6.45 16.33
C TRP A 135 9.75 -7.34 15.09
N SER A 136 8.62 -7.48 14.45
CA SER A 136 8.40 -8.42 13.36
C SER A 136 7.92 -7.71 12.11
N GLU A 137 8.87 -7.29 11.31
CA GLU A 137 8.68 -6.60 10.03
C GLU A 137 9.10 -7.51 8.88
N SER A 138 8.33 -7.49 7.79
CA SER A 138 8.67 -8.21 6.57
C SER A 138 9.82 -7.54 5.83
N GLU A 139 10.41 -8.25 4.86
CA GLU A 139 11.23 -7.63 3.81
C GLU A 139 10.40 -6.65 2.97
N ASP A 140 11.10 -5.85 2.16
CA ASP A 140 10.47 -4.92 1.23
C ASP A 140 9.56 -5.62 0.22
N SER A 141 8.47 -4.99 -0.13
CA SER A 141 7.66 -5.39 -1.30
C SER A 141 8.40 -5.12 -2.61
N ASN A 142 7.77 -5.51 -3.72
CA ASN A 142 8.12 -4.91 -5.01
C ASN A 142 7.99 -3.38 -4.95
N VAL A 143 8.85 -2.67 -5.67
CA VAL A 143 8.77 -1.22 -5.82
C VAL A 143 7.88 -0.89 -7.00
N VAL A 144 6.94 0.04 -6.81
CA VAL A 144 6.18 0.64 -7.90
C VAL A 144 6.61 2.08 -8.10
N SER A 145 6.60 2.53 -9.35
CA SER A 145 6.96 3.91 -9.68
C SER A 145 6.11 4.46 -10.82
N PHE A 146 5.90 5.77 -10.79
CA PHE A 146 5.24 6.49 -11.87
C PHE A 146 5.71 7.95 -11.91
N LEU A 147 5.64 8.54 -13.09
CA LEU A 147 5.80 9.98 -13.28
C LEU A 147 4.43 10.64 -13.10
N TRP A 148 4.31 11.53 -12.12
CA TRP A 148 3.14 12.40 -12.02
C TRP A 148 3.37 13.66 -12.84
N ASN A 149 2.45 13.91 -13.78
CA ASN A 149 2.58 15.07 -14.66
C ASN A 149 1.20 15.67 -14.96
N THR A 150 1.17 16.92 -15.38
CA THR A 150 -0.07 17.55 -15.85
C THR A 150 -0.58 16.78 -17.07
N PRO A 151 -1.88 16.40 -17.12
CA PRO A 151 -2.42 15.65 -18.24
C PRO A 151 -2.26 16.40 -19.58
N PRO A 152 -2.18 15.69 -20.72
CA PRO A 152 -2.28 16.30 -22.04
C PRO A 152 -3.62 17.05 -22.21
N MET A 153 -3.64 18.05 -23.07
CA MET A 153 -4.91 18.64 -23.51
C MET A 153 -5.76 17.60 -24.24
N ALA A 154 -7.06 17.81 -24.24
CA ALA A 154 -7.96 16.99 -25.05
C ALA A 154 -7.63 17.14 -26.56
N PRO A 155 -7.74 16.06 -27.37
CA PRO A 155 -7.61 16.17 -28.81
C PRO A 155 -8.69 17.08 -29.38
N GLU A 156 -8.31 17.98 -30.30
CA GLU A 156 -9.22 18.88 -30.98
C GLU A 156 -9.46 18.43 -32.43
N GLY A 157 -10.51 18.98 -33.07
CA GLY A 157 -10.79 18.76 -34.48
C GLY A 157 -11.19 17.32 -34.81
N LEU A 158 -11.80 16.59 -33.86
CA LEU A 158 -12.29 15.24 -34.12
C LEU A 158 -13.31 15.24 -35.24
N SER A 159 -13.00 14.53 -36.30
CA SER A 159 -13.88 14.34 -37.47
C SER A 159 -14.11 12.86 -37.73
N VAL A 160 -15.31 12.55 -38.18
CA VAL A 160 -15.74 11.18 -38.47
C VAL A 160 -16.24 11.13 -39.91
N LYS A 161 -15.66 10.23 -40.72
CA LYS A 161 -16.14 9.96 -42.09
C LYS A 161 -16.60 8.51 -42.17
N ALA A 162 -17.88 8.31 -42.41
CA ALA A 162 -18.43 6.99 -42.70
C ALA A 162 -18.10 6.59 -44.13
N GLY A 163 -17.72 5.35 -44.34
CA GLY A 163 -17.48 4.73 -45.66
C GLY A 163 -18.13 3.36 -45.73
N ASP A 164 -18.00 2.67 -46.85
CA ASP A 164 -18.51 1.32 -47.02
C ASP A 164 -17.74 0.35 -46.12
N GLY A 165 -18.43 -0.18 -45.11
CA GLY A 165 -17.87 -1.11 -44.12
C GLY A 165 -16.75 -0.56 -43.22
N ARG A 166 -16.47 0.76 -43.26
CA ARG A 166 -15.41 1.37 -42.45
C ARG A 166 -15.78 2.77 -41.96
N THR A 167 -15.19 3.16 -40.83
CA THR A 167 -15.25 4.52 -40.29
C THR A 167 -13.85 5.07 -40.16
N VAL A 168 -13.59 6.27 -40.66
CA VAL A 168 -12.31 6.95 -40.50
C VAL A 168 -12.47 8.06 -39.49
N LEU A 169 -11.63 8.06 -38.48
CA LEU A 169 -11.52 9.09 -37.43
C LEU A 169 -10.25 9.89 -37.71
N ALA A 170 -10.34 11.21 -37.65
CA ALA A 170 -9.18 12.09 -37.68
C ALA A 170 -9.31 13.18 -36.62
N TRP A 171 -8.20 13.54 -36.02
CA TRP A 171 -8.09 14.61 -34.99
C TRP A 171 -6.72 15.28 -35.08
N GLN A 172 -6.60 16.45 -34.46
CA GLN A 172 -5.32 17.14 -34.38
C GLN A 172 -4.45 16.50 -33.30
N PRO A 173 -3.14 16.24 -33.53
CA PRO A 173 -2.24 15.74 -32.54
C PRO A 173 -2.13 16.70 -31.35
N VAL A 174 -2.19 16.16 -30.14
CA VAL A 174 -2.01 16.93 -28.90
C VAL A 174 -0.53 17.30 -28.74
N GLN A 175 -0.23 18.59 -28.62
CA GLN A 175 1.14 19.11 -28.48
C GLN A 175 1.41 19.76 -27.14
N ARG A 176 0.40 19.98 -26.33
CA ARG A 176 0.50 20.67 -25.04
C ARG A 176 -0.24 19.94 -23.93
N ARG A 177 0.17 20.23 -22.71
CA ARG A 177 -0.51 19.83 -21.49
C ARG A 177 -1.57 20.86 -21.09
N GLN A 178 -2.42 20.54 -20.13
CA GLN A 178 -3.48 21.44 -19.65
C GLN A 178 -2.92 22.72 -18.99
N ASP A 179 -1.69 22.71 -18.53
CA ASP A 179 -0.96 23.89 -18.04
C ASP A 179 -0.22 24.68 -19.13
N ALA A 180 -0.53 24.39 -20.40
CA ALA A 180 0.09 24.96 -21.60
C ALA A 180 1.57 24.61 -21.80
N SER A 181 2.19 23.82 -20.95
CA SER A 181 3.55 23.33 -21.15
C SER A 181 3.64 22.41 -22.39
N PRO A 182 4.79 22.38 -23.10
CA PRO A 182 4.96 21.52 -24.26
C PRO A 182 4.95 20.04 -23.85
N LEU A 183 4.38 19.22 -24.71
CA LEU A 183 4.37 17.77 -24.57
C LEU A 183 5.68 17.23 -25.15
N GLY A 184 6.62 16.80 -24.28
CA GLY A 184 7.92 16.26 -24.69
C GLY A 184 7.92 14.75 -24.95
N GLU A 185 6.76 14.09 -24.88
CA GLU A 185 6.60 12.66 -25.00
C GLU A 185 5.58 12.26 -26.07
N THR A 186 5.68 11.02 -26.56
CA THR A 186 4.71 10.48 -27.53
C THR A 186 3.39 10.14 -26.84
N VAL A 187 2.30 10.74 -27.30
CA VAL A 187 0.94 10.46 -26.84
C VAL A 187 0.37 9.23 -27.51
N LYS A 188 -0.19 8.33 -26.74
CA LYS A 188 -0.99 7.21 -27.24
C LYS A 188 -2.48 7.57 -27.13
N TYR A 189 -3.24 7.28 -28.17
CA TYR A 189 -4.67 7.51 -28.21
C TYR A 189 -5.40 6.18 -28.08
N GLN A 190 -6.45 6.17 -27.27
CA GLN A 190 -7.37 5.04 -27.18
C GLN A 190 -8.72 5.46 -27.77
N VAL A 191 -9.19 4.71 -28.77
CA VAL A 191 -10.51 4.93 -29.36
C VAL A 191 -11.50 3.98 -28.69
N LEU A 192 -12.54 4.56 -28.08
CA LEU A 192 -13.63 3.81 -27.46
C LEU A 192 -14.87 3.95 -28.30
N ARG A 193 -15.61 2.85 -28.47
CA ARG A 193 -16.90 2.80 -29.16
C ARG A 193 -17.96 2.29 -28.18
N SER A 194 -19.05 3.03 -27.99
CA SER A 194 -20.24 2.51 -27.34
C SER A 194 -21.00 1.58 -28.30
N VAL A 195 -21.53 0.50 -27.78
CA VAL A 195 -22.39 -0.44 -28.49
C VAL A 195 -23.83 -0.12 -28.17
#